data_86633cc63a0bdb85d10c6264dc20c220
#
_entry.id   86633cc63a0bdb85d10c6264dc20c220
#
_cell.length_a   1.000
_cell.length_b   1.000
_cell.length_c   1.000
_cell.angle_alpha   90.00
_cell.angle_beta   90.00
_cell.angle_gamma   90.00
#
_symmetry.space_group_name_H-M   'P 1'
#
loop_
_entity.id
_entity.type
_entity.pdbx_description
1 polymer ?
#
loop_
_entity_poly.entity_id
_entity_poly.type
_entity_poly.pdbx_seq_one_letter_code
_entity_poly.pdbx_strand_id
1 'polypeptide(L)'
;MSASPASSPQPPEAIRGTLIPVLPDDLAVQCIALLPRAAHPTLALVSRALHALLCLHPEPLLAARCRLRRSDPHIVISVRPPYSASPRFFLLLPHPGSWSIGPRLSSPREFAAAAVLSGVLFVAGGCVPSSPFWAEALDLASPHARWSTVPSPDHLREKWMHGCVSLAGKVLAVADRGGLVYNPAAPPGEAWAPVSPVLDMGWKGRAAVVGGILYSYDYMGQVKGYDPDTDSWNTVEGLEKELPRFLCGATLANVGGLLYLIWEGKWKGKASKGEGKVKDMLVIEWATIEVTRAEEGRLSGKVISRDTAVFTDMPRGSAITHCISLDL
;
A
#
# COMPACT_ATOMS: atom_id res chain seq x y z
N MET A 1 -2.57 36.56 41.07
CA MET A 1 -1.72 36.23 39.90
C MET A 1 -2.58 35.52 38.88
N SER A 2 -3.00 36.29 37.88
CA SER A 2 -3.97 35.88 36.87
C SER A 2 -3.19 35.32 35.68
N ALA A 3 -3.39 34.03 35.35
CA ALA A 3 -2.78 33.40 34.18
C ALA A 3 -3.59 33.79 32.93
N SER A 4 -2.94 34.43 31.97
CA SER A 4 -3.49 34.73 30.66
C SER A 4 -3.65 33.40 29.86
N PRO A 5 -4.74 33.29 29.04
CA PRO A 5 -4.92 32.14 28.19
C PRO A 5 -3.88 32.15 27.04
N ALA A 6 -3.30 31.01 26.77
CA ALA A 6 -2.35 30.77 25.67
C ALA A 6 -3.03 31.08 24.33
N SER A 7 -2.46 32.00 23.56
CA SER A 7 -2.89 32.32 22.20
C SER A 7 -2.68 31.14 21.28
N SER A 8 -3.73 30.79 20.54
CA SER A 8 -3.68 29.81 19.42
C SER A 8 -2.61 30.25 18.40
N PRO A 9 -1.86 29.33 17.81
CA PRO A 9 -0.88 29.67 16.79
C PRO A 9 -1.56 30.34 15.60
N GLN A 10 -1.16 31.57 15.28
CA GLN A 10 -1.62 32.29 14.09
C GLN A 10 -1.03 31.59 12.84
N PRO A 11 -1.81 31.46 11.77
CA PRO A 11 -1.29 30.93 10.51
C PRO A 11 -0.18 31.83 9.93
N PRO A 12 0.83 31.25 9.26
CA PRO A 12 1.94 32.01 8.69
C PRO A 12 1.44 33.07 7.69
N GLU A 13 2.07 34.25 7.69
CA GLU A 13 1.74 35.42 6.89
C GLU A 13 1.61 35.22 5.36
N ALA A 14 1.99 34.06 4.86
CA ALA A 14 2.01 33.71 3.43
C ALA A 14 0.61 33.46 2.81
N ILE A 15 -0.44 33.29 3.62
CA ILE A 15 -1.81 33.06 3.11
C ILE A 15 -2.59 34.39 3.20
N ARG A 16 -2.16 35.39 2.45
CA ARG A 16 -2.91 36.62 2.27
C ARG A 16 -3.95 36.48 1.15
N GLY A 17 -5.15 36.07 1.47
CA GLY A 17 -6.30 35.94 0.57
C GLY A 17 -7.29 34.95 1.14
N THR A 18 -8.59 35.23 1.07
CA THR A 18 -9.64 34.26 1.41
C THR A 18 -9.53 33.04 0.51
N LEU A 19 -9.49 31.85 1.10
CA LEU A 19 -9.41 30.57 0.34
C LEU A 19 -10.64 30.38 -0.55
N ILE A 20 -11.82 30.60 0.02
CA ILE A 20 -13.10 30.59 -0.68
C ILE A 20 -13.84 31.86 -0.31
N PRO A 21 -14.28 32.72 -1.28
CA PRO A 21 -15.05 33.89 -1.00
C PRO A 21 -16.26 33.58 -0.11
N VAL A 22 -16.51 34.46 0.88
CA VAL A 22 -17.66 34.37 1.81
C VAL A 22 -17.58 33.25 2.84
N LEU A 23 -16.53 32.42 2.81
CA LEU A 23 -16.34 31.32 3.78
C LEU A 23 -15.13 31.61 4.68
N PRO A 24 -15.26 31.47 6.02
CA PRO A 24 -14.10 31.51 6.92
C PRO A 24 -13.05 30.47 6.51
N ASP A 25 -11.75 30.80 6.60
CA ASP A 25 -10.67 29.97 6.10
C ASP A 25 -10.59 28.61 6.79
N ASP A 26 -10.94 28.51 8.06
CA ASP A 26 -11.01 27.23 8.79
C ASP A 26 -12.09 26.29 8.24
N LEU A 27 -13.25 26.83 7.85
CA LEU A 27 -14.31 26.06 7.17
C LEU A 27 -13.93 25.76 5.72
N ALA A 28 -13.28 26.70 5.03
CA ALA A 28 -12.76 26.46 3.68
C ALA A 28 -11.77 25.29 3.66
N VAL A 29 -10.82 25.25 4.60
CA VAL A 29 -9.89 24.14 4.77
C VAL A 29 -10.61 22.83 5.01
N GLN A 30 -11.65 22.81 5.86
CA GLN A 30 -12.44 21.59 6.09
C GLN A 30 -13.18 21.13 4.83
N CYS A 31 -13.81 22.07 4.08
CA CYS A 31 -14.46 21.74 2.81
C CYS A 31 -13.46 21.15 1.79
N ILE A 32 -12.27 21.76 1.68
CA ILE A 32 -11.22 21.26 0.78
C ILE A 32 -10.71 19.90 1.25
N ALA A 33 -10.59 19.68 2.57
CA ALA A 33 -10.18 18.42 3.16
C ALA A 33 -11.13 17.25 2.84
N LEU A 34 -12.40 17.52 2.59
CA LEU A 34 -13.40 16.51 2.18
C LEU A 34 -13.24 16.08 0.72
N LEU A 35 -12.56 16.86 -0.11
CA LEU A 35 -12.37 16.53 -1.51
C LEU A 35 -11.30 15.44 -1.69
N PRO A 36 -11.44 14.58 -2.71
CA PRO A 36 -10.37 13.65 -3.09
C PRO A 36 -9.07 14.41 -3.43
N ARG A 37 -7.93 13.86 -3.06
CA ARG A 37 -6.61 14.44 -3.41
C ARG A 37 -6.42 14.65 -4.91
N ALA A 38 -7.06 13.81 -5.73
CA ALA A 38 -7.06 13.95 -7.18
C ALA A 38 -7.60 15.31 -7.67
N ALA A 39 -8.47 15.98 -6.89
CA ALA A 39 -8.97 17.31 -7.19
C ALA A 39 -7.99 18.45 -6.80
N HIS A 40 -7.02 18.18 -5.92
CA HIS A 40 -6.12 19.19 -5.38
C HIS A 40 -5.25 19.88 -6.45
N PRO A 41 -4.65 19.18 -7.43
CA PRO A 41 -3.89 19.84 -8.50
C PRO A 41 -4.72 20.83 -9.30
N THR A 42 -5.97 20.50 -9.60
CA THR A 42 -6.90 21.42 -10.31
C THR A 42 -7.27 22.61 -9.44
N LEU A 43 -7.54 22.38 -8.15
CA LEU A 43 -7.85 23.47 -7.21
C LEU A 43 -6.66 24.41 -7.01
N ALA A 44 -5.43 23.90 -7.01
CA ALA A 44 -4.23 24.72 -6.87
C ALA A 44 -4.04 25.71 -8.03
N LEU A 45 -4.67 25.46 -9.17
CA LEU A 45 -4.65 26.37 -10.33
C LEU A 45 -5.67 27.53 -10.23
N VAL A 46 -6.65 27.44 -9.31
CA VAL A 46 -7.74 28.39 -9.21
C VAL A 46 -7.30 29.72 -8.59
N SER A 47 -6.48 29.69 -7.55
CA SER A 47 -6.00 30.89 -6.86
C SER A 47 -4.64 30.70 -6.21
N ARG A 48 -3.93 31.83 -5.96
CA ARG A 48 -2.66 31.82 -5.22
C ARG A 48 -2.82 31.32 -3.79
N ALA A 49 -3.94 31.62 -3.13
CA ALA A 49 -4.22 31.17 -1.77
C ALA A 49 -4.42 29.63 -1.72
N LEU A 50 -5.18 29.07 -2.66
CA LEU A 50 -5.33 27.63 -2.80
C LEU A 50 -4.03 26.94 -3.17
N HIS A 51 -3.23 27.51 -4.08
CA HIS A 51 -1.91 26.99 -4.39
C HIS A 51 -1.00 26.98 -3.16
N ALA A 52 -0.99 28.05 -2.37
CA ALA A 52 -0.21 28.11 -1.14
C ALA A 52 -0.64 27.03 -0.14
N LEU A 53 -1.94 26.86 0.10
CA LEU A 53 -2.47 25.83 1.00
C LEU A 53 -2.16 24.41 0.51
N LEU A 54 -2.29 24.15 -0.79
CA LEU A 54 -2.21 22.78 -1.33
C LEU A 54 -0.78 22.32 -1.64
N CYS A 55 0.11 23.27 -1.98
CA CYS A 55 1.45 22.95 -2.48
C CYS A 55 2.59 23.46 -1.58
N LEU A 56 2.44 24.62 -0.95
CA LEU A 56 3.52 25.25 -0.19
C LEU A 56 3.41 24.99 1.32
N HIS A 57 2.20 25.03 1.86
CA HIS A 57 1.93 24.91 3.30
C HIS A 57 0.74 23.96 3.54
N PRO A 58 0.90 22.65 3.27
CA PRO A 58 -0.22 21.69 3.34
C PRO A 58 -0.60 21.27 4.75
N GLU A 59 0.14 21.68 5.78
CA GLU A 59 -0.03 21.21 7.17
C GLU A 59 -1.47 21.42 7.71
N PRO A 60 -2.13 22.60 7.51
CA PRO A 60 -3.51 22.81 7.98
C PRO A 60 -4.50 21.84 7.30
N LEU A 61 -4.31 21.60 6.01
CA LEU A 61 -5.13 20.69 5.24
C LEU A 61 -4.94 19.23 5.68
N LEU A 62 -3.69 18.79 5.86
CA LEU A 62 -3.38 17.45 6.34
C LEU A 62 -3.95 17.20 7.73
N ALA A 63 -3.83 18.18 8.64
CA ALA A 63 -4.44 18.11 9.97
C ALA A 63 -5.97 18.03 9.91
N ALA A 64 -6.62 18.78 9.00
CA ALA A 64 -8.06 18.71 8.80
C ALA A 64 -8.49 17.34 8.24
N ARG A 65 -7.78 16.80 7.25
CA ARG A 65 -8.05 15.46 6.69
C ARG A 65 -7.92 14.38 7.75
N CYS A 66 -6.87 14.43 8.56
CA CYS A 66 -6.67 13.50 9.68
C CYS A 66 -7.85 13.56 10.67
N ARG A 67 -8.27 14.75 11.10
CA ARG A 67 -9.43 14.91 11.99
C ARG A 67 -10.73 14.39 11.39
N LEU A 68 -10.94 14.61 10.09
CA LEU A 68 -12.12 14.14 9.35
C LEU A 68 -12.02 12.66 8.94
N ARG A 69 -10.94 11.96 9.31
CA ARG A 69 -10.64 10.58 8.90
C ARG A 69 -10.77 10.39 7.39
N ARG A 70 -10.32 11.40 6.63
CA ARG A 70 -10.27 11.35 5.17
C ARG A 70 -8.89 10.87 4.75
N SER A 71 -8.84 9.62 4.36
CA SER A 71 -7.69 9.02 3.68
C SER A 71 -8.03 8.79 2.22
N ASP A 72 -7.03 8.94 1.36
CA ASP A 72 -7.11 8.49 -0.03
C ASP A 72 -6.23 7.25 -0.14
N PRO A 73 -6.83 6.10 -0.41
CA PRO A 73 -6.06 4.88 -0.54
C PRO A 73 -5.15 4.94 -1.77
N HIS A 74 -3.88 4.61 -1.57
CA HIS A 74 -2.86 4.58 -2.59
C HIS A 74 -2.28 3.17 -2.70
N ILE A 75 -1.96 2.74 -3.90
CA ILE A 75 -1.25 1.49 -4.13
C ILE A 75 0.20 1.81 -4.48
N VAL A 76 1.14 1.30 -3.72
CA VAL A 76 2.57 1.34 -4.04
C VAL A 76 2.98 0.01 -4.61
N ILE A 77 3.49 0.01 -5.83
CA ILE A 77 4.02 -1.18 -6.50
C ILE A 77 5.53 -1.05 -6.61
N SER A 78 6.25 -2.07 -6.18
CA SER A 78 7.66 -2.24 -6.48
C SER A 78 7.81 -3.10 -7.72
N VAL A 79 8.54 -2.60 -8.71
CA VAL A 79 8.78 -3.29 -9.98
C VAL A 79 10.28 -3.40 -10.24
N ARG A 80 10.74 -4.61 -10.56
CA ARG A 80 12.13 -4.85 -10.92
C ARG A 80 12.26 -4.98 -12.45
N PRO A 81 13.07 -4.10 -13.10
CA PRO A 81 13.40 -4.27 -14.51
C PRO A 81 14.16 -5.57 -14.76
N PRO A 82 14.06 -6.18 -15.96
CA PRO A 82 14.87 -7.33 -16.32
C PRO A 82 16.36 -6.94 -16.26
N TYR A 83 17.17 -7.85 -15.74
CA TYR A 83 18.64 -7.67 -15.60
C TYR A 83 19.07 -6.52 -14.67
N SER A 84 18.18 -5.95 -13.86
CA SER A 84 18.51 -4.91 -12.87
C SER A 84 18.40 -5.46 -11.46
N ALA A 85 19.40 -5.17 -10.63
CA ALA A 85 19.37 -5.51 -9.21
C ALA A 85 18.51 -4.55 -8.38
N SER A 86 18.17 -3.37 -8.92
CA SER A 86 17.46 -2.34 -8.17
C SER A 86 16.01 -2.24 -8.59
N PRO A 87 15.04 -2.56 -7.71
CA PRO A 87 13.64 -2.33 -7.97
C PRO A 87 13.32 -0.84 -8.02
N ARG A 88 12.32 -0.47 -8.80
CA ARG A 88 11.72 0.85 -8.84
C ARG A 88 10.38 0.81 -8.12
N PHE A 89 10.09 1.84 -7.34
CA PHE A 89 8.81 1.97 -6.66
C PHE A 89 7.91 2.91 -7.44
N PHE A 90 6.69 2.46 -7.66
CA PHE A 90 5.65 3.21 -8.33
C PHE A 90 4.45 3.35 -7.40
N LEU A 91 3.93 4.56 -7.32
CA LEU A 91 2.68 4.85 -6.64
C LEU A 91 1.56 4.77 -7.68
N LEU A 92 0.70 3.77 -7.59
CA LEU A 92 -0.50 3.68 -8.41
C LEU A 92 -1.59 4.47 -7.68
N LEU A 93 -1.88 5.63 -8.20
CA LEU A 93 -3.04 6.40 -7.77
C LEU A 93 -4.28 5.86 -8.50
N PRO A 94 -5.46 5.84 -7.86
CA PRO A 94 -6.72 5.57 -8.54
C PRO A 94 -7.03 6.56 -9.67
N HIS A 95 -6.26 7.66 -9.76
CA HIS A 95 -6.32 8.68 -10.79
C HIS A 95 -4.91 9.00 -11.33
N PRO A 96 -4.77 9.42 -12.61
CA PRO A 96 -3.47 9.74 -13.20
C PRO A 96 -2.81 10.89 -12.45
N GLY A 97 -1.85 10.58 -11.62
CA GLY A 97 -1.08 11.52 -10.81
C GLY A 97 0.42 11.23 -10.87
N SER A 98 1.19 12.18 -10.44
CA SER A 98 2.65 12.15 -10.49
C SER A 98 3.26 11.19 -9.45
N TRP A 99 4.38 10.58 -9.81
CA TRP A 99 5.18 9.73 -8.96
C TRP A 99 6.09 10.55 -8.04
N SER A 100 6.25 10.13 -6.78
CA SER A 100 7.29 10.66 -5.90
C SER A 100 8.22 9.55 -5.40
N ILE A 101 9.50 9.89 -5.22
CA ILE A 101 10.50 8.99 -4.69
C ILE A 101 10.46 9.09 -3.17
N GLY A 102 10.24 7.96 -2.48
CA GLY A 102 10.29 7.86 -1.02
C GLY A 102 11.72 7.87 -0.46
N PRO A 103 11.88 8.00 0.87
CA PRO A 103 13.18 7.93 1.53
C PRO A 103 13.87 6.59 1.26
N ARG A 104 15.18 6.64 0.99
CA ARG A 104 15.96 5.44 0.70
C ARG A 104 16.06 4.55 1.93
N LEU A 105 15.89 3.23 1.72
CA LEU A 105 16.19 2.21 2.72
C LEU A 105 17.67 2.27 3.14
N SER A 106 17.95 1.92 4.41
CA SER A 106 19.33 1.88 4.93
C SER A 106 20.14 0.73 4.33
N SER A 107 19.49 -0.33 3.85
CA SER A 107 20.11 -1.44 3.11
C SER A 107 19.37 -1.69 1.80
N PRO A 108 20.08 -2.01 0.70
CA PRO A 108 19.44 -2.53 -0.51
C PRO A 108 18.70 -3.84 -0.20
N ARG A 109 17.50 -4.01 -0.76
CA ARG A 109 16.66 -5.18 -0.52
C ARG A 109 16.05 -5.71 -1.81
N GLU A 110 15.97 -7.04 -1.91
CA GLU A 110 15.21 -7.73 -2.93
C GLU A 110 14.18 -8.65 -2.26
N PHE A 111 12.92 -8.62 -2.72
CA PHE A 111 11.85 -9.47 -2.20
C PHE A 111 11.65 -9.36 -0.68
N ALA A 112 11.84 -8.16 -0.13
CA ALA A 112 11.58 -7.92 1.28
C ALA A 112 10.08 -8.05 1.60
N ALA A 113 9.76 -8.54 2.79
CA ALA A 113 8.42 -8.40 3.34
C ALA A 113 8.15 -6.95 3.71
N ALA A 114 6.99 -6.40 3.37
CA ALA A 114 6.59 -5.06 3.77
C ALA A 114 5.10 -4.99 4.08
N ALA A 115 4.75 -4.32 5.17
CA ALA A 115 3.37 -4.06 5.56
C ALA A 115 3.24 -2.73 6.31
N VAL A 116 2.06 -2.13 6.25
CA VAL A 116 1.74 -0.92 7.02
C VAL A 116 0.85 -1.32 8.20
N LEU A 117 1.24 -0.87 9.39
CA LEU A 117 0.47 -1.03 10.60
C LEU A 117 0.45 0.28 11.39
N SER A 118 -0.74 0.81 11.65
CA SER A 118 -0.94 2.06 12.41
C SER A 118 -0.11 3.25 11.89
N GLY A 119 -0.03 3.42 10.57
CA GLY A 119 0.74 4.51 9.95
C GLY A 119 2.25 4.30 9.91
N VAL A 120 2.74 3.14 10.33
CA VAL A 120 4.17 2.77 10.27
C VAL A 120 4.37 1.71 9.18
N LEU A 121 5.26 1.97 8.24
CA LEU A 121 5.69 1.00 7.23
C LEU A 121 6.83 0.15 7.80
N PHE A 122 6.58 -1.14 7.94
CA PHE A 122 7.57 -2.15 8.33
C PHE A 122 8.14 -2.86 7.10
N VAL A 123 9.44 -3.05 7.08
CA VAL A 123 10.13 -3.82 6.02
C VAL A 123 11.10 -4.78 6.68
N ALA A 124 11.10 -6.06 6.27
CA ALA A 124 11.99 -7.08 6.82
C ALA A 124 12.55 -8.01 5.74
N GLY A 125 13.78 -8.41 5.90
CA GLY A 125 14.47 -9.35 5.00
C GLY A 125 14.88 -8.74 3.66
N GLY A 126 15.20 -9.60 2.71
CA GLY A 126 15.62 -9.23 1.36
C GLY A 126 17.00 -8.57 1.25
N CYS A 127 17.75 -8.48 2.34
CA CYS A 127 19.13 -8.00 2.40
C CYS A 127 20.05 -9.10 2.96
N VAL A 128 21.36 -8.85 2.98
CA VAL A 128 22.31 -9.79 3.56
C VAL A 128 21.99 -10.07 5.03
N PRO A 129 22.05 -11.32 5.51
CA PRO A 129 21.69 -11.70 6.87
C PRO A 129 22.44 -10.95 7.96
N SER A 130 23.71 -10.60 7.70
CA SER A 130 24.57 -9.82 8.62
C SER A 130 24.23 -8.33 8.69
N SER A 131 23.28 -7.83 7.87
CA SER A 131 22.89 -6.42 7.90
C SER A 131 22.30 -6.04 9.27
N PRO A 132 22.79 -4.99 9.94
CA PRO A 132 22.17 -4.49 11.16
C PRO A 132 20.76 -3.92 10.90
N PHE A 133 20.44 -3.64 9.63
CA PHE A 133 19.17 -3.13 9.16
C PHE A 133 18.29 -4.24 8.56
N TRP A 134 18.35 -5.48 9.08
CA TRP A 134 17.55 -6.60 8.55
C TRP A 134 16.05 -6.32 8.59
N ALA A 135 15.56 -5.66 9.62
CA ALA A 135 14.20 -5.12 9.69
C ALA A 135 14.24 -3.63 10.02
N GLU A 136 13.41 -2.85 9.35
CA GLU A 136 13.32 -1.40 9.49
C GLU A 136 11.86 -0.94 9.52
N ALA A 137 11.61 0.18 10.15
CA ALA A 137 10.31 0.84 10.22
C ALA A 137 10.42 2.31 9.83
N LEU A 138 9.39 2.82 9.15
CA LEU A 138 9.26 4.22 8.72
C LEU A 138 7.92 4.75 9.19
N ASP A 139 7.92 5.79 10.03
CA ASP A 139 6.72 6.51 10.42
C ASP A 139 6.25 7.39 9.25
N LEU A 140 5.11 7.03 8.65
CA LEU A 140 4.55 7.73 7.49
C LEU A 140 3.86 9.05 7.87
N ALA A 141 3.56 9.27 9.15
CA ALA A 141 2.95 10.52 9.62
C ALA A 141 3.98 11.63 9.82
N SER A 142 5.27 11.29 9.92
CA SER A 142 6.33 12.26 10.13
C SER A 142 6.77 12.93 8.83
N PRO A 143 6.77 14.27 8.73
CA PRO A 143 7.22 14.98 7.52
C PRO A 143 8.72 14.81 7.23
N HIS A 144 9.50 14.41 8.25
CA HIS A 144 10.94 14.12 8.14
C HIS A 144 11.23 12.65 8.43
N ALA A 145 10.33 11.76 7.99
CA ALA A 145 10.42 10.34 8.23
C ALA A 145 11.79 9.77 7.84
N ARG A 146 12.39 9.03 8.78
CA ARG A 146 13.64 8.28 8.58
C ARG A 146 13.41 6.85 8.98
N TRP A 147 14.07 5.95 8.29
CA TRP A 147 14.07 4.54 8.65
C TRP A 147 14.74 4.34 10.02
N SER A 148 14.09 3.60 10.88
CA SER A 148 14.58 3.15 12.19
C SER A 148 14.73 1.63 12.19
N THR A 149 15.75 1.12 12.86
CA THR A 149 15.99 -0.32 12.95
C THR A 149 14.95 -0.99 13.85
N VAL A 150 14.39 -2.10 13.39
CA VAL A 150 13.54 -2.98 14.19
C VAL A 150 14.39 -4.14 14.70
N PRO A 151 14.50 -4.34 16.04
CA PRO A 151 15.24 -5.47 16.59
C PRO A 151 14.72 -6.80 16.06
N SER A 152 15.60 -7.64 15.54
CA SER A 152 15.26 -8.95 14.99
C SER A 152 16.25 -10.01 15.43
N PRO A 153 15.78 -11.19 15.93
CA PRO A 153 16.64 -12.29 16.31
C PRO A 153 17.48 -12.82 15.13
N ASP A 154 18.74 -13.18 15.39
CA ASP A 154 19.66 -13.59 14.32
C ASP A 154 19.19 -14.82 13.55
N HIS A 155 18.55 -15.81 14.22
CA HIS A 155 18.02 -17.01 13.60
C HIS A 155 16.90 -16.76 12.57
N LEU A 156 16.29 -15.57 12.55
CA LEU A 156 15.27 -15.19 11.57
C LEU A 156 15.87 -14.59 10.30
N ARG A 157 17.10 -14.08 10.38
CA ARG A 157 17.72 -13.29 9.30
C ARG A 157 18.07 -14.08 8.06
N GLU A 158 18.12 -15.41 8.16
CA GLU A 158 18.35 -16.30 7.02
C GLU A 158 17.06 -16.67 6.26
N LYS A 159 15.90 -16.23 6.75
CA LYS A 159 14.61 -16.55 6.11
C LYS A 159 14.39 -15.68 4.88
N TRP A 160 13.94 -16.33 3.81
CA TRP A 160 13.49 -15.67 2.61
C TRP A 160 12.00 -15.36 2.72
N MET A 161 11.64 -14.05 2.70
CA MET A 161 10.26 -13.62 2.82
C MET A 161 9.58 -13.58 1.45
N HIS A 162 8.29 -14.00 1.38
CA HIS A 162 7.53 -14.06 0.13
C HIS A 162 6.35 -13.09 0.11
N GLY A 163 5.76 -12.80 1.25
CA GLY A 163 4.63 -11.89 1.40
C GLY A 163 4.48 -11.43 2.84
N CYS A 164 3.78 -10.32 3.02
CA CYS A 164 3.59 -9.70 4.31
C CYS A 164 2.25 -8.95 4.34
N VAL A 165 1.60 -8.97 5.48
CA VAL A 165 0.36 -8.22 5.74
C VAL A 165 0.31 -7.74 7.19
N SER A 166 -0.52 -6.75 7.46
CA SER A 166 -0.94 -6.40 8.81
C SER A 166 -2.31 -7.02 9.11
N LEU A 167 -2.42 -7.76 10.19
CA LEU A 167 -3.65 -8.43 10.62
C LEU A 167 -3.74 -8.43 12.15
N ALA A 168 -4.89 -8.04 12.69
CA ALA A 168 -5.16 -8.03 14.13
C ALA A 168 -4.06 -7.33 14.97
N GLY A 169 -3.59 -6.16 14.51
CA GLY A 169 -2.55 -5.35 15.21
C GLY A 169 -1.14 -5.93 15.16
N LYS A 170 -0.89 -6.91 14.29
CA LYS A 170 0.41 -7.56 14.11
C LYS A 170 0.83 -7.54 12.65
N VAL A 171 2.12 -7.66 12.40
CA VAL A 171 2.68 -7.85 11.06
C VAL A 171 2.96 -9.35 10.86
N LEU A 172 2.35 -9.94 9.86
CA LEU A 172 2.52 -11.34 9.49
C LEU A 172 3.33 -11.44 8.21
N ALA A 173 4.32 -12.29 8.17
CA ALA A 173 5.13 -12.56 6.98
C ALA A 173 5.24 -14.06 6.72
N VAL A 174 5.01 -14.47 5.48
CA VAL A 174 5.26 -15.84 5.04
C VAL A 174 6.70 -15.96 4.56
N ALA A 175 7.36 -17.04 4.92
CA ALA A 175 8.75 -17.32 4.58
C ALA A 175 8.92 -18.77 4.09
N ASP A 176 10.07 -19.05 3.47
CA ASP A 176 10.43 -20.39 2.94
C ASP A 176 10.53 -21.49 4.01
N ARG A 177 10.76 -21.11 5.26
CA ARG A 177 10.93 -22.03 6.41
C ARG A 177 9.99 -21.66 7.57
N GLY A 178 8.72 -21.51 7.27
CA GLY A 178 7.68 -21.13 8.22
C GLY A 178 7.54 -19.62 8.38
N GLY A 179 6.27 -19.18 8.38
CA GLY A 179 5.92 -17.77 8.52
C GLY A 179 6.17 -17.21 9.92
N LEU A 180 6.24 -15.89 9.99
CA LEU A 180 6.54 -15.14 11.21
C LEU A 180 5.46 -14.11 11.51
N VAL A 181 5.23 -13.91 12.79
CA VAL A 181 4.44 -12.79 13.34
C VAL A 181 5.37 -11.84 14.05
N TYR A 182 5.26 -10.55 13.77
CA TYR A 182 5.86 -9.48 14.54
C TYR A 182 4.75 -8.69 15.25
N ASN A 183 4.84 -8.64 16.59
CA ASN A 183 3.93 -7.87 17.42
C ASN A 183 4.68 -6.64 17.99
N PRO A 184 4.46 -5.44 17.47
CA PRO A 184 5.16 -4.25 17.95
C PRO A 184 4.78 -3.84 19.37
N ALA A 185 3.67 -4.34 19.92
CA ALA A 185 3.23 -4.07 21.28
C ALA A 185 3.83 -5.04 22.33
N ALA A 186 4.52 -6.11 21.87
CA ALA A 186 5.14 -7.07 22.78
C ALA A 186 6.49 -6.54 23.32
N PRO A 187 6.94 -7.02 24.49
CA PRO A 187 8.26 -6.70 25.01
C PRO A 187 9.38 -7.10 24.04
N PRO A 188 10.53 -6.40 24.08
CA PRO A 188 11.72 -6.81 23.34
C PRO A 188 12.10 -8.27 23.67
N GLY A 189 12.30 -9.09 22.63
CA GLY A 189 12.59 -10.53 22.77
C GLY A 189 11.37 -11.43 22.59
N GLU A 190 10.14 -10.96 22.81
CA GLU A 190 8.89 -11.69 22.60
C GLU A 190 8.10 -11.19 21.40
N ALA A 191 8.62 -10.16 20.71
CA ALA A 191 7.93 -9.51 19.60
C ALA A 191 7.80 -10.42 18.35
N TRP A 192 8.63 -11.44 18.20
CA TRP A 192 8.65 -12.34 17.07
C TRP A 192 8.19 -13.75 17.46
N ALA A 193 7.24 -14.30 16.70
CA ALA A 193 6.70 -15.65 16.90
C ALA A 193 6.43 -16.34 15.54
N PRO A 194 6.33 -17.68 15.49
CA PRO A 194 5.83 -18.35 14.29
C PRO A 194 4.34 -18.06 14.06
N VAL A 195 3.88 -18.09 12.82
CA VAL A 195 2.45 -18.06 12.47
C VAL A 195 1.79 -19.41 12.79
N SER A 196 0.45 -19.46 12.76
CA SER A 196 -0.31 -20.72 12.85
C SER A 196 0.12 -21.69 11.73
N PRO A 197 0.25 -22.99 12.01
CA PRO A 197 0.54 -23.99 10.97
C PRO A 197 -0.49 -24.04 9.85
N VAL A 198 -1.77 -23.77 10.15
CA VAL A 198 -2.85 -23.71 9.16
C VAL A 198 -2.64 -22.54 8.23
N LEU A 199 -2.32 -21.37 8.79
CA LEU A 199 -2.00 -20.16 8.02
C LEU A 199 -0.78 -20.43 7.12
N ASP A 200 0.30 -20.97 7.66
CA ASP A 200 1.56 -21.22 6.96
C ASP A 200 1.40 -22.19 5.78
N MET A 201 0.65 -23.28 5.96
CA MET A 201 0.37 -24.24 4.91
C MET A 201 -0.47 -23.68 3.77
N GLY A 202 -1.44 -22.82 4.07
CA GLY A 202 -2.38 -22.26 3.09
C GLY A 202 -1.89 -21.00 2.39
N TRP A 203 -0.99 -20.25 3.01
CA TRP A 203 -0.49 -18.99 2.45
C TRP A 203 0.57 -19.22 1.37
N LYS A 204 0.21 -18.90 0.12
CA LYS A 204 1.06 -19.18 -1.06
C LYS A 204 1.46 -17.93 -1.82
N GLY A 205 1.98 -16.93 -1.15
CA GLY A 205 2.52 -15.74 -1.80
C GLY A 205 2.00 -14.43 -1.25
N ARG A 206 1.83 -13.44 -2.12
CA ARG A 206 1.41 -12.10 -1.70
C ARG A 206 -0.06 -12.10 -1.31
N ALA A 207 -0.38 -11.29 -0.32
CA ALA A 207 -1.71 -11.24 0.28
C ALA A 207 -2.13 -9.82 0.62
N ALA A 208 -3.43 -9.63 0.85
CA ALA A 208 -3.99 -8.40 1.40
C ALA A 208 -5.04 -8.76 2.45
N VAL A 209 -5.28 -7.86 3.39
CA VAL A 209 -6.32 -8.02 4.41
C VAL A 209 -7.47 -7.07 4.11
N VAL A 210 -8.69 -7.62 4.01
CA VAL A 210 -9.94 -6.87 3.86
C VAL A 210 -10.95 -7.40 4.88
N GLY A 211 -11.55 -6.51 5.66
CA GLY A 211 -12.57 -6.91 6.65
C GLY A 211 -12.08 -7.94 7.69
N GLY A 212 -10.79 -7.91 8.05
CA GLY A 212 -10.19 -8.87 8.99
C GLY A 212 -9.83 -10.24 8.41
N ILE A 213 -10.12 -10.49 7.14
CA ILE A 213 -9.76 -11.72 6.42
C ILE A 213 -8.51 -11.48 5.57
N LEU A 214 -7.54 -12.40 5.63
CA LEU A 214 -6.34 -12.38 4.79
C LEU A 214 -6.64 -13.09 3.47
N TYR A 215 -6.59 -12.37 2.36
CA TYR A 215 -6.80 -12.92 1.01
C TYR A 215 -5.46 -13.17 0.33
N SER A 216 -5.33 -14.34 -0.29
CA SER A 216 -4.17 -14.73 -1.09
C SER A 216 -4.62 -15.37 -2.40
N TYR A 217 -3.82 -15.20 -3.46
CA TYR A 217 -4.01 -15.88 -4.74
C TYR A 217 -3.09 -17.11 -4.78
N ASP A 218 -3.67 -18.28 -5.01
CA ASP A 218 -2.92 -19.54 -5.05
C ASP A 218 -2.45 -19.91 -6.47
N TYR A 219 -1.56 -20.88 -6.57
CA TYR A 219 -1.03 -21.37 -7.85
C TYR A 219 -2.07 -22.11 -8.71
N MET A 220 -3.21 -22.48 -8.12
CA MET A 220 -4.32 -23.12 -8.84
C MET A 220 -5.26 -22.11 -9.50
N GLY A 221 -4.99 -20.83 -9.35
CA GLY A 221 -5.79 -19.76 -9.96
C GLY A 221 -6.99 -19.33 -9.12
N GLN A 222 -6.97 -19.60 -7.81
CA GLN A 222 -8.06 -19.27 -6.89
C GLN A 222 -7.66 -18.18 -5.92
N VAL A 223 -8.61 -17.32 -5.60
CA VAL A 223 -8.50 -16.41 -4.46
C VAL A 223 -9.05 -17.15 -3.24
N LYS A 224 -8.25 -17.22 -2.19
CA LYS A 224 -8.61 -17.83 -0.89
C LYS A 224 -8.52 -16.80 0.20
N GLY A 225 -9.38 -16.93 1.20
CA GLY A 225 -9.36 -16.10 2.41
C GLY A 225 -9.08 -16.95 3.64
N TYR A 226 -8.17 -16.48 4.48
CA TYR A 226 -7.89 -17.02 5.80
C TYR A 226 -8.61 -16.21 6.85
N ASP A 227 -9.40 -16.89 7.67
CA ASP A 227 -10.10 -16.33 8.80
C ASP A 227 -9.31 -16.62 10.09
N PRO A 228 -8.77 -15.59 10.75
CA PRO A 228 -8.00 -15.78 11.97
C PRO A 228 -8.85 -16.21 13.17
N ASP A 229 -10.16 -15.95 13.17
CA ASP A 229 -11.07 -16.32 14.26
C ASP A 229 -11.32 -17.83 14.29
N THR A 230 -11.35 -18.47 13.12
CA THR A 230 -11.60 -19.90 12.96
C THR A 230 -10.34 -20.70 12.60
N ASP A 231 -9.20 -20.02 12.41
CA ASP A 231 -7.94 -20.60 11.92
C ASP A 231 -8.15 -21.50 10.68
N SER A 232 -8.87 -20.98 9.67
CA SER A 232 -9.24 -21.78 8.50
C SER A 232 -9.15 -21.00 7.19
N TRP A 233 -8.90 -21.73 6.09
CA TRP A 233 -8.90 -21.22 4.72
C TRP A 233 -10.19 -21.57 3.98
N ASN A 234 -10.82 -20.59 3.35
CA ASN A 234 -11.98 -20.76 2.49
C ASN A 234 -11.72 -20.18 1.09
N THR A 235 -12.21 -20.86 0.04
CA THR A 235 -12.16 -20.32 -1.33
C THR A 235 -13.19 -19.20 -1.48
N VAL A 236 -12.82 -18.12 -2.19
CA VAL A 236 -13.74 -17.04 -2.53
C VAL A 236 -14.55 -17.46 -3.77
N GLU A 237 -15.82 -17.71 -3.58
CA GLU A 237 -16.76 -18.11 -4.64
C GLU A 237 -17.13 -16.93 -5.54
N GLY A 238 -17.49 -17.20 -6.81
CA GLY A 238 -18.01 -16.21 -7.78
C GLY A 238 -16.95 -15.53 -8.63
N LEU A 239 -15.67 -15.85 -8.47
CA LEU A 239 -14.56 -15.26 -9.24
C LEU A 239 -14.06 -16.13 -10.42
N GLU A 240 -14.47 -17.39 -10.49
CA GLU A 240 -13.92 -18.41 -11.40
C GLU A 240 -14.07 -18.06 -12.89
N LYS A 241 -15.17 -17.37 -13.25
CA LYS A 241 -15.46 -16.95 -14.63
C LYS A 241 -14.98 -15.54 -14.94
N GLU A 242 -14.71 -14.77 -13.90
CA GLU A 242 -14.40 -13.35 -13.97
C GLU A 242 -12.90 -13.07 -14.04
N LEU A 243 -12.07 -13.99 -13.58
CA LEU A 243 -10.62 -13.83 -13.56
C LEU A 243 -9.93 -14.73 -14.60
N PRO A 244 -8.79 -14.31 -15.15
CA PRO A 244 -7.95 -15.20 -15.96
C PRO A 244 -7.45 -16.39 -15.12
N ARG A 245 -7.35 -17.57 -15.74
CA ARG A 245 -6.90 -18.80 -15.06
C ARG A 245 -5.48 -18.71 -14.49
N PHE A 246 -4.62 -17.93 -15.13
CA PHE A 246 -3.22 -17.77 -14.73
C PHE A 246 -2.89 -16.28 -14.72
N LEU A 247 -2.47 -15.78 -13.59
CA LEU A 247 -2.07 -14.40 -13.37
C LEU A 247 -0.57 -14.35 -13.08
N CYS A 248 0.19 -13.81 -14.03
CA CYS A 248 1.63 -13.67 -13.86
C CYS A 248 1.94 -12.57 -12.84
N GLY A 249 2.81 -12.87 -11.86
CA GLY A 249 3.22 -11.91 -10.85
C GLY A 249 2.06 -11.38 -9.99
N ALA A 250 0.97 -12.15 -9.83
CA ALA A 250 -0.21 -11.70 -9.10
C ALA A 250 0.11 -11.23 -7.70
N THR A 251 -0.48 -10.10 -7.34
CA THR A 251 -0.40 -9.52 -6.00
C THR A 251 -1.74 -8.93 -5.62
N LEU A 252 -1.95 -8.74 -4.31
CA LEU A 252 -3.20 -8.21 -3.79
C LEU A 252 -2.94 -6.95 -2.97
N ALA A 253 -3.94 -6.07 -2.93
CA ALA A 253 -3.95 -4.87 -2.10
C ALA A 253 -5.37 -4.61 -1.60
N ASN A 254 -5.48 -4.02 -0.40
CA ASN A 254 -6.74 -3.49 0.10
C ASN A 254 -6.79 -2.00 -0.23
N VAL A 255 -7.80 -1.55 -0.95
CA VAL A 255 -7.99 -0.14 -1.28
C VAL A 255 -9.40 0.27 -0.91
N GLY A 256 -9.53 1.01 0.17
CA GLY A 256 -10.85 1.49 0.63
C GLY A 256 -11.84 0.37 0.97
N GLY A 257 -11.36 -0.78 1.46
CA GLY A 257 -12.20 -1.94 1.78
C GLY A 257 -12.49 -2.87 0.59
N LEU A 258 -11.99 -2.56 -0.61
CA LEU A 258 -12.08 -3.41 -1.79
C LEU A 258 -10.76 -4.17 -2.00
N LEU A 259 -10.86 -5.41 -2.45
CA LEU A 259 -9.72 -6.23 -2.80
C LEU A 259 -9.30 -5.95 -4.24
N TYR A 260 -8.07 -5.46 -4.42
CA TYR A 260 -7.43 -5.29 -5.72
C TYR A 260 -6.54 -6.49 -6.00
N LEU A 261 -6.84 -7.21 -7.06
CA LEU A 261 -5.97 -8.26 -7.60
C LEU A 261 -5.25 -7.70 -8.82
N ILE A 262 -3.92 -7.61 -8.74
CA ILE A 262 -3.06 -6.90 -9.68
C ILE A 262 -2.08 -7.90 -10.29
N TRP A 263 -1.87 -7.87 -11.61
CA TRP A 263 -0.97 -8.80 -12.30
C TRP A 263 -0.29 -8.18 -13.52
N GLU A 264 0.75 -8.85 -13.99
CA GLU A 264 1.41 -8.50 -15.24
C GLU A 264 0.53 -8.91 -16.43
N GLY A 265 0.07 -7.90 -17.16
CA GLY A 265 -0.82 -8.06 -18.29
C GLY A 265 -0.08 -8.21 -19.62
N LYS A 266 -0.86 -8.39 -20.70
CA LYS A 266 -0.36 -8.40 -22.06
C LYS A 266 -1.01 -7.27 -22.85
N TRP A 267 -0.20 -6.51 -23.58
CA TRP A 267 -0.74 -5.52 -24.50
C TRP A 267 -1.65 -6.19 -25.55
N LYS A 268 -2.89 -5.74 -25.63
CA LYS A 268 -3.92 -6.25 -26.56
C LYS A 268 -4.26 -5.29 -27.69
N GLY A 269 -3.60 -4.12 -27.75
CA GLY A 269 -3.86 -3.09 -28.78
C GLY A 269 -3.39 -3.52 -30.17
N LYS A 270 -4.11 -3.05 -31.22
CA LYS A 270 -3.62 -3.13 -32.60
C LYS A 270 -2.46 -2.14 -32.74
N ALA A 271 -1.29 -2.61 -33.16
CA ALA A 271 -0.14 -1.73 -33.43
C ALA A 271 -0.52 -0.78 -34.59
N SER A 272 -0.76 0.48 -34.31
CA SER A 272 -0.74 1.53 -35.30
C SER A 272 0.68 1.83 -35.77
N LYS A 273 0.87 2.30 -37.02
CA LYS A 273 2.19 2.69 -37.54
C LYS A 273 2.77 3.80 -36.67
N GLY A 274 3.66 3.46 -35.73
CA GLY A 274 4.27 4.37 -34.73
C GLY A 274 4.32 3.83 -33.30
N GLU A 275 3.48 2.85 -32.92
CA GLU A 275 3.36 2.28 -31.58
C GLU A 275 4.20 1.03 -31.34
N GLY A 276 5.18 0.73 -32.17
CA GLY A 276 6.06 -0.43 -32.02
C GLY A 276 6.74 -0.54 -30.65
N LYS A 277 6.92 0.59 -29.97
CA LYS A 277 7.51 0.66 -28.63
C LYS A 277 6.59 0.17 -27.50
N VAL A 278 5.26 0.21 -27.66
CA VAL A 278 4.33 -0.16 -26.59
C VAL A 278 4.29 -1.67 -26.34
N LYS A 279 4.59 -2.50 -27.33
CA LYS A 279 4.68 -3.96 -27.19
C LYS A 279 5.81 -4.42 -26.26
N ASP A 280 6.81 -3.56 -26.09
CA ASP A 280 8.00 -3.86 -25.29
C ASP A 280 7.95 -3.21 -23.91
N MET A 281 6.78 -2.70 -23.50
CA MET A 281 6.57 -2.05 -22.21
C MET A 281 5.86 -2.96 -21.23
N LEU A 282 6.03 -2.66 -19.93
CA LEU A 282 5.29 -3.32 -18.87
C LEU A 282 3.82 -2.89 -18.93
N VAL A 283 2.92 -3.87 -18.96
CA VAL A 283 1.49 -3.68 -18.79
C VAL A 283 1.08 -4.26 -17.45
N ILE A 284 0.35 -3.51 -16.66
CA ILE A 284 -0.25 -3.97 -15.41
C ILE A 284 -1.76 -3.92 -15.57
N GLU A 285 -2.40 -5.06 -15.34
CA GLU A 285 -3.86 -5.20 -15.28
C GLU A 285 -4.28 -5.42 -13.83
N TRP A 286 -5.46 -4.95 -13.47
CA TRP A 286 -6.04 -5.27 -12.16
C TRP A 286 -7.55 -5.43 -12.24
N ALA A 287 -8.07 -6.19 -11.27
CA ALA A 287 -9.49 -6.31 -11.00
C ALA A 287 -9.79 -5.76 -9.61
N THR A 288 -10.83 -4.95 -9.52
CA THR A 288 -11.39 -4.48 -8.26
C THR A 288 -12.50 -5.44 -7.84
N ILE A 289 -12.41 -6.00 -6.66
CA ILE A 289 -13.27 -7.08 -6.18
C ILE A 289 -13.91 -6.64 -4.86
N GLU A 290 -15.23 -6.67 -4.81
CA GLU A 290 -15.98 -6.61 -3.55
C GLU A 290 -16.01 -8.02 -2.95
N VAL A 291 -15.53 -8.16 -1.71
CA VAL A 291 -15.52 -9.43 -1.00
C VAL A 291 -16.48 -9.35 0.18
N THR A 292 -17.22 -10.42 0.41
CA THR A 292 -18.20 -10.53 1.51
C THR A 292 -18.01 -11.84 2.25
N ARG A 293 -18.27 -11.80 3.56
CA ARG A 293 -18.30 -12.97 4.46
C ARG A 293 -19.72 -13.21 4.90
N ALA A 294 -20.25 -14.42 4.63
CA ALA A 294 -21.53 -14.87 5.13
C ALA A 294 -21.41 -15.33 6.61
N GLU A 295 -22.53 -15.42 7.32
CA GLU A 295 -22.57 -15.87 8.73
C GLU A 295 -21.97 -17.26 8.95
N GLU A 296 -22.06 -18.15 7.96
CA GLU A 296 -21.47 -19.49 7.99
C GLU A 296 -19.95 -19.52 7.65
N GLY A 297 -19.29 -18.36 7.53
CA GLY A 297 -17.87 -18.25 7.20
C GLY A 297 -17.55 -18.43 5.71
N ARG A 298 -18.57 -18.63 4.84
CA ARG A 298 -18.37 -18.67 3.38
C ARG A 298 -17.93 -17.31 2.87
N LEU A 299 -16.98 -17.32 1.93
CA LEU A 299 -16.47 -16.12 1.29
C LEU A 299 -16.99 -16.05 -0.14
N SER A 300 -17.50 -14.88 -0.53
CA SER A 300 -17.90 -14.61 -1.90
C SER A 300 -17.23 -13.34 -2.43
N GLY A 301 -17.01 -13.28 -3.74
CA GLY A 301 -16.39 -12.14 -4.40
C GLY A 301 -17.12 -11.77 -5.69
N LYS A 302 -17.19 -10.47 -5.96
CA LYS A 302 -17.77 -9.90 -7.19
C LYS A 302 -16.78 -8.92 -7.80
N VAL A 303 -16.41 -9.12 -9.04
CA VAL A 303 -15.58 -8.15 -9.79
C VAL A 303 -16.43 -6.93 -10.12
N ILE A 304 -16.02 -5.75 -9.65
CA ILE A 304 -16.68 -4.47 -9.87
C ILE A 304 -16.14 -3.81 -11.14
N SER A 305 -14.80 -3.80 -11.29
CA SER A 305 -14.14 -3.20 -12.46
C SER A 305 -12.89 -3.97 -12.83
N ARG A 306 -12.44 -3.75 -14.08
CA ARG A 306 -11.12 -4.16 -14.57
C ARG A 306 -10.49 -3.01 -15.30
N ASP A 307 -9.24 -2.77 -15.01
CA ASP A 307 -8.49 -1.67 -15.56
C ASP A 307 -7.08 -2.10 -15.95
N THR A 308 -6.42 -1.25 -16.76
CA THR A 308 -5.10 -1.55 -17.32
C THR A 308 -4.26 -0.28 -17.34
N ALA A 309 -3.01 -0.37 -16.95
CA ALA A 309 -2.02 0.69 -17.09
C ALA A 309 -0.80 0.21 -17.87
N VAL A 310 -0.24 1.10 -18.70
CA VAL A 310 1.00 0.88 -19.45
C VAL A 310 2.09 1.74 -18.85
N PHE A 311 3.19 1.11 -18.44
CA PHE A 311 4.34 1.77 -17.85
C PHE A 311 5.41 1.99 -18.94
N THR A 312 5.42 3.20 -19.48
CA THR A 312 6.28 3.56 -20.62
C THR A 312 7.78 3.56 -20.30
N ASP A 313 8.11 3.71 -19.02
CA ASP A 313 9.49 3.74 -18.52
C ASP A 313 10.01 2.37 -18.08
N MET A 314 9.19 1.31 -18.24
CA MET A 314 9.52 -0.04 -17.81
C MET A 314 9.44 -1.01 -18.98
N PRO A 315 10.53 -1.75 -19.27
CA PRO A 315 10.52 -2.71 -20.37
C PRO A 315 9.68 -3.95 -20.03
N ARG A 316 9.18 -4.62 -21.05
CA ARG A 316 8.55 -5.93 -20.94
C ARG A 316 9.49 -6.92 -20.25
N GLY A 317 8.95 -7.77 -19.39
CA GLY A 317 9.73 -8.69 -18.56
C GLY A 317 10.18 -8.07 -17.23
N SER A 318 9.77 -6.84 -16.95
CA SER A 318 9.81 -6.29 -15.59
C SER A 318 8.82 -7.04 -14.72
N ALA A 319 9.21 -7.39 -13.49
CA ALA A 319 8.39 -8.16 -12.57
C ALA A 319 7.88 -7.30 -11.40
N ILE A 320 6.61 -7.46 -11.04
CA ILE A 320 6.06 -6.90 -9.81
C ILE A 320 6.71 -7.65 -8.65
N THR A 321 7.50 -6.98 -7.84
CA THR A 321 8.18 -7.59 -6.69
C THR A 321 7.41 -7.40 -5.39
N HIS A 322 6.65 -6.31 -5.26
CA HIS A 322 5.82 -6.04 -4.09
C HIS A 322 4.67 -5.10 -4.41
N CYS A 323 3.61 -5.17 -3.60
CA CYS A 323 2.48 -4.25 -3.64
C CYS A 323 1.97 -4.03 -2.21
N ILE A 324 1.75 -2.79 -1.84
CA ILE A 324 1.12 -2.40 -0.58
C ILE A 324 0.10 -1.31 -0.83
N SER A 325 -0.94 -1.27 -0.03
CA SER A 325 -1.85 -0.13 0.04
C SER A 325 -1.47 0.79 1.20
N LEU A 326 -1.57 2.08 0.98
CA LEU A 326 -1.36 3.12 1.97
C LEU A 326 -2.62 3.98 2.03
N ASP A 327 -3.13 4.22 3.22
CA ASP A 327 -4.14 5.24 3.49
C ASP A 327 -3.40 6.50 3.97
N LEU A 328 -3.28 7.50 3.08
CA LEU A 328 -2.56 8.74 3.33
C LEU A 328 -3.51 9.92 3.53
#